data_4339f13f0b50cb302e35911757f32424
#
_entry.id   4339f13f0b50cb302e35911757f32424
#
_cell.length_a   1.000
_cell.length_b   1.000
_cell.length_c   1.000
_cell.angle_alpha   90.00
_cell.angle_beta   90.00
_cell.angle_gamma   90.00
#
_symmetry.space_group_name_H-M   'P 1'
#
loop_
_entity.id
_entity.type
_entity.pdbx_description
1 polymer ?
#
loop_
_entity_poly.entity_id
_entity_poly.type
_entity_poly.pdbx_seq_one_letter_code
_entity_poly.pdbx_strand_id
1 'polypeptide(L)'
;MIVMLCAVILAGCKKEVYGNLTEPDANEMLVALLEQGVDASKDSSDGGKSWTLDVEDRQLVRAMQVLRAHGLPRSKFDDLGNLFKKDGLVSTPTEERVRFVYGVSQELSSTLSKIDGVMVARVQIVLPNNDPLAQDIKPSSAAVFIKYRPDTDINTLIPQIKTLVMHSVEGLTYDHVSVTTVAADPLELSRLPAPASSPWSMVMLFGGLVALLAGAGFAIYRFGLKRRVPPLPGWLDTFAARLRPARKES
;
A
#
# COMPACT_ATOMS: atom_id res chain seq x y z
N MET A 1 32.75 17.68 -17.76
CA MET A 1 32.35 16.65 -18.73
C MET A 1 32.35 15.24 -18.11
N ILE A 2 33.35 14.85 -17.33
CA ILE A 2 33.41 13.51 -16.67
C ILE A 2 32.29 13.31 -15.63
N VAL A 3 31.91 14.34 -14.85
CA VAL A 3 30.84 14.28 -13.84
C VAL A 3 29.46 14.08 -14.48
N MET A 4 29.24 14.62 -15.67
CA MET A 4 27.98 14.45 -16.42
C MET A 4 27.87 13.04 -17.03
N LEU A 5 28.99 12.41 -17.38
CA LEU A 5 29.03 11.05 -17.88
C LEU A 5 28.77 10.00 -16.79
N CYS A 6 29.22 10.25 -15.54
CA CYS A 6 28.93 9.38 -14.40
C CYS A 6 27.45 9.40 -13.95
N ALA A 7 26.71 10.50 -14.18
CA ALA A 7 25.30 10.60 -13.80
C ALA A 7 24.38 9.72 -14.66
N VAL A 8 24.78 9.36 -15.87
CA VAL A 8 23.99 8.53 -16.81
C VAL A 8 24.09 7.03 -16.49
N ILE A 9 25.10 6.59 -15.72
CA ILE A 9 25.32 5.17 -15.43
C ILE A 9 24.48 4.67 -14.24
N LEU A 10 23.81 5.56 -13.50
CA LEU A 10 22.98 5.23 -12.35
C LEU A 10 21.48 5.07 -12.65
N ALA A 11 21.08 5.04 -13.91
CA ALA A 11 19.73 4.64 -14.28
C ALA A 11 19.62 3.12 -14.06
N GLY A 12 19.19 2.69 -12.89
CA GLY A 12 18.89 1.30 -12.61
C GLY A 12 17.87 0.82 -13.64
N CYS A 13 18.20 -0.22 -14.41
CA CYS A 13 17.27 -0.85 -15.33
C CYS A 13 16.13 -1.45 -14.51
N LYS A 14 14.94 -0.87 -14.58
CA LYS A 14 13.72 -1.47 -14.06
C LYS A 14 13.25 -2.55 -15.01
N LYS A 15 12.77 -3.64 -14.46
CA LYS A 15 12.27 -4.78 -15.22
C LYS A 15 10.83 -5.05 -14.81
N GLU A 16 9.97 -5.21 -15.79
CA GLU A 16 8.59 -5.61 -15.61
C GLU A 16 8.53 -7.01 -14.98
N VAL A 17 7.82 -7.12 -13.86
CA VAL A 17 7.59 -8.37 -13.12
C VAL A 17 6.21 -8.93 -13.46
N TYR A 18 5.22 -8.06 -13.51
CA TYR A 18 3.85 -8.39 -13.87
C TYR A 18 3.25 -7.27 -14.72
N GLY A 19 2.50 -7.65 -15.76
CA GLY A 19 1.73 -6.76 -16.60
C GLY A 19 0.25 -7.08 -16.59
N ASN A 20 -0.52 -6.21 -17.22
CA ASN A 20 -1.97 -6.36 -17.37
C ASN A 20 -2.72 -6.52 -16.03
N LEU A 21 -2.27 -5.80 -15.00
CA LEU A 21 -2.87 -5.81 -13.68
C LEU A 21 -4.03 -4.80 -13.61
N THR A 22 -5.02 -5.09 -12.74
CA THR A 22 -5.95 -4.04 -12.34
C THR A 22 -5.27 -3.08 -11.37
N GLU A 23 -5.76 -1.85 -11.26
CA GLU A 23 -5.19 -0.87 -10.34
C GLU A 23 -5.13 -1.36 -8.88
N PRO A 24 -6.20 -1.97 -8.32
CA PRO A 24 -6.13 -2.52 -6.97
C PRO A 24 -5.06 -3.61 -6.80
N ASP A 25 -4.95 -4.53 -7.77
CA ASP A 25 -3.93 -5.60 -7.73
C ASP A 25 -2.51 -5.00 -7.77
N ALA A 26 -2.28 -4.03 -8.67
CA ALA A 26 -0.98 -3.36 -8.78
C ALA A 26 -0.62 -2.59 -7.50
N ASN A 27 -1.60 -1.92 -6.87
CA ASN A 27 -1.40 -1.22 -5.60
C ASN A 27 -1.07 -2.19 -4.46
N GLU A 28 -1.80 -3.30 -4.33
CA GLU A 28 -1.56 -4.31 -3.29
C GLU A 28 -0.16 -4.91 -3.42
N MET A 29 0.24 -5.28 -4.64
CA MET A 29 1.57 -5.82 -4.93
C MET A 29 2.68 -4.80 -4.66
N LEU A 30 2.48 -3.54 -5.07
CA LEU A 30 3.43 -2.44 -4.84
C LEU A 30 3.66 -2.23 -3.34
N VAL A 31 2.58 -2.15 -2.55
CA VAL A 31 2.67 -1.97 -1.09
C VAL A 31 3.44 -3.13 -0.45
N ALA A 32 3.09 -4.38 -0.78
CA ALA A 32 3.78 -5.56 -0.25
C ALA A 32 5.29 -5.56 -0.53
N LEU A 33 5.71 -5.07 -1.71
CA LEU A 33 7.12 -4.97 -2.08
C LEU A 33 7.83 -3.85 -1.31
N LEU A 34 7.22 -2.66 -1.24
CA LEU A 34 7.79 -1.50 -0.55
C LEU A 34 7.95 -1.75 0.95
N GLU A 35 6.98 -2.40 1.60
CA GLU A 35 7.05 -2.80 3.02
C GLU A 35 8.23 -3.72 3.31
N GLN A 36 8.64 -4.54 2.35
CA GLN A 36 9.79 -5.43 2.46
C GLN A 36 11.09 -4.81 1.95
N GLY A 37 11.08 -3.50 1.65
CA GLY A 37 12.26 -2.76 1.22
C GLY A 37 12.72 -3.10 -0.20
N VAL A 38 11.81 -3.57 -1.05
CA VAL A 38 12.06 -3.78 -2.48
C VAL A 38 11.66 -2.51 -3.23
N ASP A 39 12.58 -1.95 -4.02
CA ASP A 39 12.29 -0.78 -4.86
C ASP A 39 11.42 -1.20 -6.04
N ALA A 40 10.15 -0.85 -5.96
CA ALA A 40 9.15 -1.16 -6.97
C ALA A 40 8.41 0.10 -7.41
N SER A 41 7.91 0.09 -8.64
CA SER A 41 7.04 1.13 -9.18
C SER A 41 5.94 0.53 -10.05
N LYS A 42 4.82 1.23 -10.15
CA LYS A 42 3.77 0.88 -11.08
C LYS A 42 3.71 1.90 -12.21
N ASP A 43 3.42 1.45 -13.42
CA ASP A 43 3.21 2.29 -14.59
C ASP A 43 1.97 1.85 -15.37
N SER A 44 1.43 2.74 -16.20
CA SER A 44 0.29 2.44 -17.07
C SER A 44 0.54 3.04 -18.43
N SER A 45 0.62 2.20 -19.46
CA SER A 45 0.84 2.62 -20.84
C SER A 45 -0.45 2.98 -21.61
N ASP A 46 -1.62 2.61 -21.06
CA ASP A 46 -2.94 2.70 -21.74
C ASP A 46 -3.93 3.63 -21.06
N GLY A 47 -3.42 4.63 -20.30
CA GLY A 47 -4.25 5.64 -19.64
C GLY A 47 -5.02 5.10 -18.42
N GLY A 48 -4.50 4.09 -17.75
CA GLY A 48 -5.05 3.56 -16.49
C GLY A 48 -6.00 2.37 -16.66
N LYS A 49 -6.09 1.78 -17.86
CA LYS A 49 -6.89 0.57 -18.09
C LYS A 49 -6.18 -0.69 -17.60
N SER A 50 -4.86 -0.74 -17.81
CA SER A 50 -4.01 -1.79 -17.27
C SER A 50 -2.75 -1.21 -16.64
N TRP A 51 -2.20 -1.92 -15.67
CA TRP A 51 -1.03 -1.51 -14.91
C TRP A 51 0.06 -2.55 -15.00
N THR A 52 1.30 -2.08 -15.05
CA THR A 52 2.50 -2.90 -14.96
C THR A 52 3.18 -2.65 -13.61
N LEU A 53 3.86 -3.66 -13.10
CA LEU A 53 4.67 -3.59 -11.90
C LEU A 53 6.13 -3.82 -12.27
N ASP A 54 6.94 -2.80 -12.01
CA ASP A 54 8.37 -2.78 -12.32
C ASP A 54 9.19 -2.82 -11.05
N VAL A 55 10.29 -3.57 -11.09
CA VAL A 55 11.22 -3.72 -9.97
C VAL A 55 12.65 -3.57 -10.49
N GLU A 56 13.58 -3.10 -9.66
CA GLU A 56 14.99 -3.09 -9.97
C GLU A 56 15.49 -4.51 -10.28
N ASP A 57 16.19 -4.72 -11.40
CA ASP A 57 16.62 -6.04 -11.89
C ASP A 57 17.37 -6.85 -10.81
N ARG A 58 18.18 -6.17 -10.00
CA ARG A 58 18.92 -6.81 -8.90
C ARG A 58 18.03 -7.34 -7.78
N GLN A 59 16.83 -6.82 -7.64
CA GLN A 59 15.87 -7.19 -6.59
C GLN A 59 14.77 -8.12 -7.08
N LEU A 60 14.78 -8.50 -8.36
CA LEU A 60 13.75 -9.32 -8.99
C LEU A 60 13.45 -10.62 -8.22
N VAL A 61 14.49 -11.35 -7.83
CA VAL A 61 14.32 -12.62 -7.10
C VAL A 61 13.67 -12.40 -5.75
N ARG A 62 14.09 -11.35 -5.03
CA ARG A 62 13.50 -10.97 -3.74
C ARG A 62 12.05 -10.52 -3.90
N ALA A 63 11.76 -9.74 -4.93
CA ALA A 63 10.39 -9.32 -5.26
C ALA A 63 9.47 -10.52 -5.46
N MET A 64 9.89 -11.48 -6.27
CA MET A 64 9.12 -12.71 -6.51
C MET A 64 8.91 -13.55 -5.25
N GLN A 65 9.89 -13.60 -4.35
CA GLN A 65 9.75 -14.30 -3.07
C GLN A 65 8.73 -13.60 -2.16
N VAL A 66 8.79 -12.27 -2.07
CA VAL A 66 7.84 -11.46 -1.28
C VAL A 66 6.42 -11.65 -1.82
N LEU A 67 6.21 -11.50 -3.12
CA LEU A 67 4.90 -11.65 -3.73
C LEU A 67 4.32 -13.06 -3.50
N ARG A 68 5.14 -14.11 -3.65
CA ARG A 68 4.71 -15.49 -3.37
C ARG A 68 4.35 -15.69 -1.90
N ALA A 69 5.13 -15.14 -0.97
CA ALA A 69 4.86 -15.25 0.46
C ALA A 69 3.52 -14.59 0.84
N HIS A 70 3.12 -13.53 0.13
CA HIS A 70 1.84 -12.83 0.30
C HIS A 70 0.71 -13.42 -0.57
N GLY A 71 0.98 -14.47 -1.37
CA GLY A 71 -0.01 -15.06 -2.28
C GLY A 71 -0.45 -14.11 -3.40
N LEU A 72 0.45 -13.24 -3.86
CA LEU A 72 0.19 -12.25 -4.89
C LEU A 72 0.79 -12.67 -6.26
N PRO A 73 0.13 -12.36 -7.38
CA PRO A 73 -1.21 -11.77 -7.50
C PRO A 73 -2.29 -12.74 -7.03
N ARG A 74 -3.39 -12.20 -6.50
CA ARG A 74 -4.52 -13.05 -6.06
C ARG A 74 -5.18 -13.71 -7.26
N SER A 75 -5.47 -15.00 -7.16
CA SER A 75 -6.29 -15.69 -8.16
C SER A 75 -7.69 -15.08 -8.21
N LYS A 76 -8.12 -14.67 -9.39
CA LYS A 76 -9.48 -14.18 -9.60
C LYS A 76 -10.39 -15.38 -9.79
N PHE A 77 -11.34 -15.53 -8.87
CA PHE A 77 -12.41 -16.50 -9.02
C PHE A 77 -13.61 -15.81 -9.67
N ASP A 78 -14.22 -16.46 -10.64
CA ASP A 78 -15.49 -15.99 -11.18
C ASP A 78 -16.57 -16.09 -10.12
N ASP A 79 -17.33 -15.01 -9.96
CA ASP A 79 -18.49 -15.01 -9.08
C ASP A 79 -19.76 -15.48 -9.82
N LEU A 80 -20.78 -15.85 -9.06
CA LEU A 80 -22.05 -16.31 -9.65
C LEU A 80 -22.70 -15.25 -10.53
N GLY A 81 -22.48 -13.95 -10.26
CA GLY A 81 -22.99 -12.85 -11.07
C GLY A 81 -22.38 -12.82 -12.47
N ASN A 82 -21.07 -13.08 -12.57
CA ASN A 82 -20.38 -13.17 -13.85
C ASN A 82 -20.76 -14.43 -14.64
N LEU A 83 -20.82 -15.59 -13.94
CA LEU A 83 -21.20 -16.88 -14.55
C LEU A 83 -22.63 -16.87 -15.11
N PHE A 84 -23.55 -16.20 -14.42
CA PHE A 84 -24.98 -16.13 -14.83
C PHE A 84 -25.34 -14.72 -15.33
N LYS A 85 -24.41 -14.01 -15.92
CA LYS A 85 -24.67 -12.73 -16.59
C LYS A 85 -25.67 -12.95 -17.71
N LYS A 86 -26.61 -12.02 -17.84
CA LYS A 86 -27.64 -12.13 -18.86
C LYS A 86 -27.05 -11.94 -20.27
N ASP A 87 -26.92 -13.04 -21.00
CA ASP A 87 -26.55 -13.04 -22.41
C ASP A 87 -27.80 -13.47 -23.23
N GLY A 88 -28.56 -12.51 -23.74
CA GLY A 88 -29.71 -12.75 -24.57
C GLY A 88 -31.07 -12.32 -24.00
N LEU A 89 -32.14 -12.57 -24.76
CA LEU A 89 -33.51 -12.15 -24.46
C LEU A 89 -34.27 -13.10 -23.56
N VAL A 90 -33.88 -14.38 -23.51
CA VAL A 90 -34.60 -15.41 -22.76
C VAL A 90 -33.69 -15.98 -21.68
N SER A 91 -34.17 -15.99 -20.44
CA SER A 91 -33.49 -16.61 -19.30
C SER A 91 -34.26 -17.87 -18.90
N THR A 92 -33.58 -18.89 -18.42
CA THR A 92 -34.21 -20.04 -17.78
C THR A 92 -34.63 -19.71 -16.33
N PRO A 93 -35.70 -20.37 -15.80
CA PRO A 93 -36.11 -20.17 -14.40
C PRO A 93 -34.96 -20.42 -13.40
N THR A 94 -34.04 -21.32 -13.70
CA THR A 94 -32.87 -21.61 -12.88
C THR A 94 -31.89 -20.43 -12.86
N GLU A 95 -31.60 -19.83 -14.01
CA GLU A 95 -30.73 -18.65 -14.10
C GLU A 95 -31.33 -17.45 -13.37
N GLU A 96 -32.62 -17.22 -13.48
CA GLU A 96 -33.32 -16.15 -12.77
C GLU A 96 -33.23 -16.33 -11.25
N ARG A 97 -33.41 -17.56 -10.78
CA ARG A 97 -33.29 -17.91 -9.37
C ARG A 97 -31.86 -17.68 -8.87
N VAL A 98 -30.83 -18.13 -9.59
CA VAL A 98 -29.44 -17.93 -9.21
C VAL A 98 -29.10 -16.45 -9.14
N ARG A 99 -29.53 -15.65 -10.12
CA ARG A 99 -29.33 -14.19 -10.11
C ARG A 99 -30.06 -13.52 -8.96
N PHE A 100 -31.28 -13.94 -8.65
CA PHE A 100 -32.02 -13.41 -7.50
C PHE A 100 -31.26 -13.68 -6.18
N VAL A 101 -30.87 -14.93 -5.93
CA VAL A 101 -30.11 -15.33 -4.73
C VAL A 101 -28.79 -14.55 -4.65
N TYR A 102 -28.07 -14.41 -5.76
CA TYR A 102 -26.85 -13.63 -5.82
C TYR A 102 -27.10 -12.15 -5.50
N GLY A 103 -28.16 -11.56 -6.08
CA GLY A 103 -28.53 -10.16 -5.82
C GLY A 103 -28.83 -9.91 -4.34
N VAL A 104 -29.64 -10.76 -3.70
CA VAL A 104 -29.94 -10.65 -2.26
C VAL A 104 -28.67 -10.84 -1.42
N SER A 105 -27.81 -11.80 -1.77
CA SER A 105 -26.52 -12.01 -1.08
C SER A 105 -25.60 -10.80 -1.17
N GLN A 106 -25.54 -10.13 -2.32
CA GLN A 106 -24.75 -8.91 -2.51
C GLN A 106 -25.32 -7.72 -1.72
N GLU A 107 -26.65 -7.54 -1.74
CA GLU A 107 -27.30 -6.46 -0.99
C GLU A 107 -27.10 -6.61 0.52
N LEU A 108 -27.23 -7.83 1.04
CA LEU A 108 -26.93 -8.12 2.44
C LEU A 108 -25.44 -7.91 2.77
N SER A 109 -24.54 -8.34 1.91
CA SER A 109 -23.10 -8.12 2.08
C SER A 109 -22.78 -6.62 2.11
N SER A 110 -23.38 -5.82 1.23
CA SER A 110 -23.26 -4.38 1.21
C SER A 110 -23.78 -3.74 2.49
N THR A 111 -24.94 -4.18 2.97
CA THR A 111 -25.55 -3.67 4.20
C THR A 111 -24.70 -3.97 5.41
N LEU A 112 -24.21 -5.20 5.56
CA LEU A 112 -23.34 -5.60 6.67
C LEU A 112 -21.99 -4.90 6.64
N SER A 113 -21.47 -4.58 5.45
CA SER A 113 -20.22 -3.83 5.30
C SER A 113 -20.31 -2.37 5.75
N LYS A 114 -21.52 -1.83 5.95
CA LYS A 114 -21.76 -0.48 6.50
C LYS A 114 -21.75 -0.42 8.03
N ILE A 115 -21.65 -1.57 8.69
CA ILE A 115 -21.53 -1.63 10.15
C ILE A 115 -20.13 -1.14 10.54
N ASP A 116 -20.05 -0.24 11.50
CA ASP A 116 -18.79 0.30 11.98
C ASP A 116 -17.86 -0.83 12.49
N GLY A 117 -16.61 -0.79 12.04
CA GLY A 117 -15.62 -1.81 12.37
C GLY A 117 -15.62 -3.03 11.44
N VAL A 118 -16.63 -3.23 10.61
CA VAL A 118 -16.63 -4.28 9.59
C VAL A 118 -15.82 -3.83 8.38
N MET A 119 -14.78 -4.59 8.04
CA MET A 119 -13.92 -4.31 6.87
C MET A 119 -14.44 -5.04 5.62
N VAL A 120 -14.87 -6.27 5.79
CA VAL A 120 -15.41 -7.11 4.72
C VAL A 120 -16.57 -7.92 5.30
N ALA A 121 -17.71 -7.90 4.61
CA ALA A 121 -18.80 -8.81 4.88
C ALA A 121 -19.15 -9.58 3.60
N ARG A 122 -19.43 -10.86 3.74
CA ARG A 122 -19.88 -11.71 2.65
C ARG A 122 -20.99 -12.63 3.14
N VAL A 123 -22.11 -12.62 2.42
CA VAL A 123 -23.27 -13.45 2.74
C VAL A 123 -23.45 -14.47 1.62
N GLN A 124 -23.60 -15.73 2.00
CA GLN A 124 -23.95 -16.81 1.09
C GLN A 124 -25.30 -17.38 1.53
N ILE A 125 -26.25 -17.44 0.59
CA ILE A 125 -27.61 -17.90 0.84
C ILE A 125 -27.85 -19.17 0.05
N VAL A 126 -28.46 -20.14 0.70
CA VAL A 126 -28.95 -21.39 0.07
C VAL A 126 -30.46 -21.43 0.21
N LEU A 127 -31.16 -21.29 -0.92
CA LEU A 127 -32.58 -21.47 -1.00
C LEU A 127 -32.86 -22.88 -1.57
N PRO A 128 -33.41 -23.81 -0.79
CA PRO A 128 -33.75 -25.15 -1.29
C PRO A 128 -34.85 -25.06 -2.34
N ASN A 129 -34.82 -26.00 -3.29
CA ASN A 129 -35.92 -26.18 -4.22
C ASN A 129 -36.91 -27.16 -3.59
N ASN A 130 -37.89 -26.61 -2.87
CA ASN A 130 -38.95 -27.41 -2.27
C ASN A 130 -40.03 -27.78 -3.33
N ASP A 131 -40.32 -29.05 -3.43
CA ASP A 131 -41.46 -29.51 -4.22
C ASP A 131 -42.73 -29.11 -3.47
N PRO A 132 -43.69 -28.41 -4.11
CA PRO A 132 -44.98 -28.04 -3.48
C PRO A 132 -45.80 -29.26 -2.96
N LEU A 133 -45.50 -30.44 -3.44
CA LEU A 133 -46.16 -31.68 -3.03
C LEU A 133 -45.38 -32.48 -1.99
N ALA A 134 -44.15 -32.02 -1.62
CA ALA A 134 -43.36 -32.71 -0.61
C ALA A 134 -43.92 -32.46 0.79
N GLN A 135 -43.93 -33.50 1.62
CA GLN A 135 -44.34 -33.39 3.02
C GLN A 135 -43.29 -32.69 3.89
N ASP A 136 -42.00 -32.79 3.52
CA ASP A 136 -40.89 -32.20 4.23
C ASP A 136 -40.38 -30.96 3.47
N ILE A 137 -40.58 -29.79 4.07
CA ILE A 137 -40.05 -28.51 3.57
C ILE A 137 -38.66 -28.30 4.15
N LYS A 138 -37.67 -28.28 3.27
CA LYS A 138 -36.29 -27.95 3.66
C LYS A 138 -36.20 -26.46 3.94
N PRO A 139 -35.66 -26.05 5.11
CA PRO A 139 -35.49 -24.61 5.42
C PRO A 139 -34.36 -24.00 4.58
N SER A 140 -34.44 -22.70 4.36
CA SER A 140 -33.34 -21.90 3.84
C SER A 140 -32.18 -21.81 4.85
N SER A 141 -30.97 -21.63 4.38
CA SER A 141 -29.81 -21.42 5.24
C SER A 141 -28.93 -20.30 4.71
N ALA A 142 -28.19 -19.65 5.63
CA ALA A 142 -27.27 -18.60 5.29
C ALA A 142 -25.97 -18.72 6.08
N ALA A 143 -24.85 -18.45 5.41
CA ALA A 143 -23.54 -18.30 6.02
C ALA A 143 -23.03 -16.88 5.83
N VAL A 144 -22.62 -16.24 6.92
CA VAL A 144 -22.10 -14.87 6.94
C VAL A 144 -20.66 -14.92 7.37
N PHE A 145 -19.77 -14.40 6.51
CA PHE A 145 -18.36 -14.17 6.83
C PHE A 145 -18.14 -12.69 7.08
N ILE A 146 -17.46 -12.35 8.20
CA ILE A 146 -17.15 -10.98 8.58
C ILE A 146 -15.67 -10.87 8.93
N LYS A 147 -14.95 -10.01 8.23
CA LYS A 147 -13.61 -9.55 8.65
C LYS A 147 -13.76 -8.18 9.31
N TYR A 148 -13.29 -8.04 10.54
CA TYR A 148 -13.50 -6.84 11.35
C TYR A 148 -12.19 -6.31 11.93
N ARG A 149 -12.19 -5.02 12.33
CA ARG A 149 -11.05 -4.39 12.99
C ARG A 149 -10.91 -4.92 14.42
N PRO A 150 -9.67 -5.18 14.90
CA PRO A 150 -9.44 -5.74 16.23
C PRO A 150 -9.94 -4.86 17.39
N ASP A 151 -10.12 -3.55 17.17
CA ASP A 151 -10.64 -2.58 18.14
C ASP A 151 -12.17 -2.62 18.30
N THR A 152 -12.86 -3.44 17.49
CA THR A 152 -14.32 -3.53 17.47
C THR A 152 -14.79 -4.81 18.17
N ASP A 153 -15.74 -4.69 19.09
CA ASP A 153 -16.40 -5.86 19.69
C ASP A 153 -17.55 -6.35 18.79
N ILE A 154 -17.19 -7.11 17.75
CA ILE A 154 -18.16 -7.65 16.80
C ILE A 154 -19.10 -8.69 17.45
N ASN A 155 -18.69 -9.33 18.55
CA ASN A 155 -19.45 -10.41 19.17
C ASN A 155 -20.81 -9.91 19.71
N THR A 156 -20.88 -8.67 20.17
CA THR A 156 -22.12 -8.05 20.62
C THR A 156 -23.13 -7.82 19.49
N LEU A 157 -22.66 -7.74 18.24
CA LEU A 157 -23.46 -7.50 17.05
C LEU A 157 -23.93 -8.79 16.36
N ILE A 158 -23.36 -9.95 16.68
CA ILE A 158 -23.72 -11.24 16.04
C ILE A 158 -25.22 -11.52 16.12
N PRO A 159 -25.93 -11.36 17.27
CA PRO A 159 -27.37 -11.60 17.33
C PRO A 159 -28.17 -10.68 16.41
N GLN A 160 -27.77 -9.42 16.31
CA GLN A 160 -28.42 -8.43 15.44
C GLN A 160 -28.20 -8.76 13.98
N ILE A 161 -26.98 -9.17 13.60
CA ILE A 161 -26.61 -9.61 12.25
C ILE A 161 -27.45 -10.84 11.85
N LYS A 162 -27.55 -11.83 12.74
CA LYS A 162 -28.39 -13.02 12.49
C LYS A 162 -29.86 -12.65 12.28
N THR A 163 -30.39 -11.74 13.12
CA THR A 163 -31.77 -11.27 13.03
C THR A 163 -32.02 -10.53 11.72
N LEU A 164 -31.13 -9.66 11.32
CA LEU A 164 -31.20 -8.92 10.06
C LEU A 164 -31.24 -9.87 8.85
N VAL A 165 -30.31 -10.83 8.81
CA VAL A 165 -30.22 -11.83 7.72
C VAL A 165 -31.44 -12.72 7.70
N MET A 166 -31.92 -13.19 8.87
CA MET A 166 -33.13 -14.03 8.99
C MET A 166 -34.36 -13.35 8.41
N HIS A 167 -34.55 -12.05 8.70
CA HIS A 167 -35.72 -11.32 8.18
C HIS A 167 -35.58 -10.86 6.72
N SER A 168 -34.41 -11.00 6.13
CA SER A 168 -34.17 -10.62 4.74
C SER A 168 -34.30 -11.77 3.74
N VAL A 169 -34.43 -13.00 4.22
CA VAL A 169 -34.49 -14.20 3.37
C VAL A 169 -35.68 -15.04 3.74
N GLU A 170 -36.50 -15.38 2.73
CA GLU A 170 -37.70 -16.18 2.93
C GLU A 170 -37.37 -17.60 3.41
N GLY A 171 -38.13 -18.11 4.39
CA GLY A 171 -37.97 -19.45 4.95
C GLY A 171 -36.65 -19.64 5.74
N LEU A 172 -35.94 -18.56 6.09
CA LEU A 172 -34.72 -18.61 6.91
C LEU A 172 -35.08 -18.47 8.38
N THR A 173 -34.54 -19.34 9.22
CA THR A 173 -34.70 -19.29 10.68
C THR A 173 -33.38 -18.92 11.34
N TYR A 174 -33.44 -18.42 12.58
CA TYR A 174 -32.25 -17.96 13.32
C TYR A 174 -31.16 -19.05 13.44
N ASP A 175 -31.59 -20.30 13.65
CA ASP A 175 -30.66 -21.43 13.84
C ASP A 175 -29.94 -21.83 12.56
N HIS A 176 -30.51 -21.48 11.40
CA HIS A 176 -29.91 -21.74 10.08
C HIS A 176 -29.06 -20.57 9.57
N VAL A 177 -28.80 -19.56 10.41
CA VAL A 177 -27.82 -18.52 10.11
C VAL A 177 -26.53 -18.78 10.88
N SER A 178 -25.46 -19.09 10.14
CA SER A 178 -24.10 -19.23 10.70
C SER A 178 -23.32 -17.94 10.48
N VAL A 179 -22.65 -17.44 11.52
CA VAL A 179 -21.79 -16.24 11.43
C VAL A 179 -20.37 -16.61 11.82
N THR A 180 -19.42 -16.39 10.91
CA THR A 180 -17.99 -16.59 11.14
C THR A 180 -17.30 -15.24 11.11
N THR A 181 -16.60 -14.91 12.20
CA THR A 181 -15.89 -13.64 12.36
C THR A 181 -14.39 -13.86 12.41
N VAL A 182 -13.63 -13.00 11.70
CA VAL A 182 -12.16 -13.03 11.66
C VAL A 182 -11.64 -11.62 11.92
N ALA A 183 -10.81 -11.46 12.94
CA ALA A 183 -10.13 -10.19 13.19
C ALA A 183 -9.10 -9.93 12.07
N ALA A 184 -9.02 -8.68 11.62
CA ALA A 184 -7.95 -8.26 10.72
C ALA A 184 -6.63 -8.17 11.48
N ASP A 185 -5.52 -8.44 10.80
CA ASP A 185 -4.21 -8.20 11.39
C ASP A 185 -4.05 -6.70 11.69
N PRO A 186 -3.56 -6.34 12.87
CA PRO A 186 -3.29 -4.95 13.17
C PRO A 186 -2.24 -4.41 12.19
N LEU A 187 -2.56 -3.29 11.54
CA LEU A 187 -1.58 -2.55 10.73
C LEU A 187 -0.46 -2.08 11.67
N GLU A 188 0.68 -2.75 11.65
CA GLU A 188 1.88 -2.25 12.31
C GLU A 188 2.42 -1.04 11.55
N LEU A 189 1.80 0.12 11.75
CA LEU A 189 2.25 1.41 11.21
C LEU A 189 3.68 1.77 11.66
N SER A 190 4.21 1.07 12.65
CA SER A 190 5.57 1.26 13.18
C SER A 190 6.68 0.73 12.26
N ARG A 191 6.34 0.01 11.20
CA ARG A 191 7.32 -0.59 10.28
C ARG A 191 7.51 0.14 8.97
N LEU A 192 6.90 1.32 8.79
CA LEU A 192 7.32 2.16 7.70
C LEU A 192 8.78 2.54 7.97
N PRO A 193 9.75 2.06 7.19
CA PRO A 193 11.12 2.52 7.33
C PRO A 193 11.07 4.03 7.19
N ALA A 194 11.57 4.73 8.22
CA ALA A 194 11.73 6.18 8.13
C ALA A 194 12.41 6.46 6.78
N PRO A 195 11.94 7.45 6.00
CA PRO A 195 12.53 7.74 4.70
C PRO A 195 14.03 7.84 4.92
N ALA A 196 14.77 6.89 4.35
CA ALA A 196 16.21 6.88 4.45
C ALA A 196 16.67 8.23 3.93
N SER A 197 17.12 9.10 4.84
CA SER A 197 17.68 10.37 4.46
C SER A 197 18.84 10.03 3.54
N SER A 198 18.63 10.21 2.24
CA SER A 198 19.59 9.85 1.22
C SER A 198 20.91 10.52 1.60
N PRO A 199 22.02 9.78 1.82
CA PRO A 199 23.31 10.38 2.13
C PRO A 199 23.75 11.36 1.04
N TRP A 200 23.15 11.28 -0.12
CA TRP A 200 23.36 12.18 -1.25
C TRP A 200 22.87 13.61 -0.99
N SER A 201 21.85 13.82 -0.16
CA SER A 201 21.42 15.17 0.21
C SER A 201 22.51 15.88 1.04
N MET A 202 23.18 15.17 1.93
CA MET A 202 24.33 15.69 2.66
C MET A 202 25.54 15.92 1.74
N VAL A 203 25.82 15.00 0.82
CA VAL A 203 26.93 15.14 -0.14
C VAL A 203 26.69 16.34 -1.07
N MET A 204 25.45 16.54 -1.55
CA MET A 204 25.10 17.70 -2.37
C MET A 204 25.22 19.02 -1.60
N LEU A 205 24.84 19.04 -0.31
CA LEU A 205 24.93 20.22 0.55
C LEU A 205 26.39 20.59 0.84
N PHE A 206 27.22 19.60 1.22
CA PHE A 206 28.65 19.81 1.43
C PHE A 206 29.41 20.12 0.13
N GLY A 207 29.09 19.42 -0.98
CA GLY A 207 29.68 19.68 -2.29
C GLY A 207 29.35 21.08 -2.82
N GLY A 208 28.10 21.53 -2.64
CA GLY A 208 27.67 22.89 -2.96
C GLY A 208 28.38 23.96 -2.14
N LEU A 209 28.54 23.72 -0.82
CA LEU A 209 29.27 24.64 0.07
C LEU A 209 30.74 24.75 -0.32
N VAL A 210 31.43 23.64 -0.61
CA VAL A 210 32.84 23.64 -1.03
C VAL A 210 33.00 24.34 -2.37
N ALA A 211 32.09 24.12 -3.34
CA ALA A 211 32.11 24.78 -4.63
C ALA A 211 31.91 26.31 -4.50
N LEU A 212 31.05 26.75 -3.57
CA LEU A 212 30.78 28.15 -3.29
C LEU A 212 32.01 28.84 -2.66
N LEU A 213 32.67 28.18 -1.71
CA LEU A 213 33.90 28.68 -1.08
C LEU A 213 35.07 28.72 -2.07
N ALA A 214 35.21 27.71 -2.92
CA ALA A 214 36.23 27.69 -3.97
C ALA A 214 35.99 28.77 -5.02
N GLY A 215 34.72 28.99 -5.41
CA GLY A 215 34.32 30.06 -6.35
C GLY A 215 34.57 31.45 -5.78
N ALA A 216 34.25 31.68 -4.51
CA ALA A 216 34.54 32.92 -3.81
C ALA A 216 36.06 33.18 -3.70
N GLY A 217 36.86 32.16 -3.32
CA GLY A 217 38.32 32.23 -3.27
C GLY A 217 38.94 32.55 -4.65
N PHE A 218 38.46 31.88 -5.71
CA PHE A 218 38.91 32.15 -7.08
C PHE A 218 38.53 33.57 -7.56
N ALA A 219 37.31 34.03 -7.23
CA ALA A 219 36.90 35.40 -7.54
C ALA A 219 37.78 36.46 -6.85
N ILE A 220 38.12 36.26 -5.56
CA ILE A 220 39.02 37.11 -4.81
C ILE A 220 40.43 37.10 -5.44
N TYR A 221 40.90 35.93 -5.83
CA TYR A 221 42.22 35.78 -6.51
C TYR A 221 42.22 36.43 -7.93
N ARG A 222 41.19 36.24 -8.71
CA ARG A 222 41.12 36.68 -10.11
C ARG A 222 40.82 38.17 -10.27
N PHE A 223 39.99 38.76 -9.40
CA PHE A 223 39.59 40.16 -9.46
C PHE A 223 40.51 41.08 -8.67
N GLY A 224 41.60 40.52 -8.04
CA GLY A 224 42.68 41.33 -7.50
C GLY A 224 42.16 42.45 -6.60
N LEU A 225 41.27 42.13 -5.63
CA LEU A 225 40.98 43.07 -4.56
C LEU A 225 42.22 43.18 -3.66
N LYS A 226 43.25 43.82 -4.20
CA LYS A 226 44.30 44.52 -3.41
C LYS A 226 43.63 45.71 -2.71
N ARG A 227 42.61 45.50 -1.93
CA ARG A 227 42.24 46.44 -0.89
C ARG A 227 43.30 46.23 0.21
N ARG A 228 44.13 47.25 0.37
CA ARG A 228 45.04 47.40 1.51
C ARG A 228 44.28 47.00 2.77
N VAL A 229 44.68 45.87 3.36
CA VAL A 229 44.19 45.49 4.67
C VAL A 229 44.55 46.66 5.60
N PRO A 230 43.59 47.34 6.22
CA PRO A 230 43.90 48.38 7.19
C PRO A 230 44.74 47.72 8.29
N PRO A 231 45.78 48.44 8.81
CA PRO A 231 46.62 47.92 9.91
C PRO A 231 45.71 47.53 11.08
N LEU A 232 45.93 46.32 11.63
CA LEU A 232 45.21 45.82 12.78
C LEU A 232 45.19 46.85 13.88
N PRO A 233 44.07 47.14 14.54
CA PRO A 233 43.97 48.08 15.60
C PRO A 233 44.95 47.69 16.74
N GLY A 234 45.78 48.61 17.20
CA GLY A 234 46.96 48.42 18.14
C GLY A 234 46.61 47.73 19.48
N TRP A 235 45.36 47.48 19.78
CA TRP A 235 44.96 46.73 20.98
C TRP A 235 45.27 45.24 20.88
N LEU A 236 45.37 44.66 19.68
CA LEU A 236 45.69 43.21 19.46
C LEU A 236 47.20 42.97 19.71
N ASP A 237 48.06 43.94 19.51
CA ASP A 237 49.48 43.77 19.78
C ASP A 237 49.81 43.74 21.31
N THR A 238 48.95 44.35 22.10
CA THR A 238 49.05 44.27 23.58
C THR A 238 48.62 42.96 24.13
N PHE A 239 47.65 42.23 23.45
CA PHE A 239 47.24 40.91 23.83
C PHE A 239 48.29 39.85 23.45
N ALA A 240 48.92 39.98 22.29
CA ALA A 240 49.97 39.06 21.82
C ALA A 240 51.26 39.19 22.70
N ALA A 241 51.53 40.33 23.24
CA ALA A 241 52.65 40.51 24.14
C ALA A 241 52.48 39.89 25.54
N ARG A 242 51.22 39.68 25.98
CA ARG A 242 50.93 39.04 27.29
C ARG A 242 50.98 37.50 27.23
N LEU A 243 51.00 36.89 26.05
CA LEU A 243 51.01 35.44 25.89
C LEU A 243 52.41 34.85 25.60
N ARG A 244 53.49 35.65 25.63
CA ARG A 244 54.83 35.11 25.52
C ARG A 244 55.25 34.51 26.86
N PRO A 245 55.51 33.23 26.99
CA PRO A 245 56.04 32.66 28.22
C PRO A 245 57.44 33.20 28.49
N ALA A 246 57.68 33.58 29.75
CA ALA A 246 58.96 34.04 30.21
C ALA A 246 60.01 32.94 29.92
N ARG A 247 61.03 33.32 29.13
CA ARG A 247 62.20 32.46 28.88
C ARG A 247 62.99 32.46 30.18
N LYS A 248 63.07 31.31 30.87
CA LYS A 248 64.04 31.14 31.99
C LYS A 248 65.43 31.10 31.41
N GLU A 249 66.23 32.11 31.76
CA GLU A 249 67.68 32.02 31.70
C GLU A 249 68.18 31.20 32.90
N SER A 250 68.97 30.21 32.58
CA SER A 250 69.98 29.64 33.47
C SER A 250 71.06 29.01 32.63
#